data_b9c904d621371be027142dfc1f0b91c4
#
_entry.id   b9c904d621371be027142dfc1f0b91c4
#
_cell.length_a   1.000
_cell.length_b   1.000
_cell.length_c   1.000
_cell.angle_alpha   90.00
_cell.angle_beta   90.00
_cell.angle_gamma   90.00
#
_symmetry.space_group_name_H-M   'P 1'
#
loop_
_entity.id
_entity.type
_entity.pdbx_description
1 polymer ?
#
loop_
_entity_poly.entity_id
_entity_poly.type
_entity_poly.pdbx_seq_one_letter_code
_entity_poly.pdbx_strand_id
1 'polypeptide(L)'
;MKSIVPFYIALILFGLVFVPVAFGVTGESVLTEVQSRYENTSDLEADFLQEYIGKVMKRPHKGEGKVYFKKKGMMRWDYRVPNQKLISNGQTLWFYQPDENQVFVSEVAKVLKEKTPLAFLAGEGNLSRDFSLLNFNESVSQKEDHYLIELAPKEPQAALSKLSLTVDKKTYYVLQADVFDALGNVTRTRFIDTKTNLTLPDSLFQFTIPPGAEVLKMQEPSAPQPGRKGTEK
;
A
#
# COMPACT_ATOMS: atom_id res chain seq x y z
N MET A 1 6.23 -72.12 -57.78
CA MET A 1 6.50 -70.67 -57.82
C MET A 1 5.63 -70.00 -56.72
N LYS A 2 6.24 -69.61 -55.60
CA LYS A 2 5.54 -68.98 -54.49
C LYS A 2 5.87 -67.49 -54.54
N SER A 3 4.90 -66.63 -54.76
CA SER A 3 5.02 -65.17 -54.74
C SER A 3 5.03 -64.66 -53.30
N ILE A 4 6.09 -63.90 -52.92
CA ILE A 4 6.22 -63.26 -51.62
C ILE A 4 5.84 -61.77 -51.84
N VAL A 5 4.77 -61.34 -51.20
CA VAL A 5 4.33 -59.93 -51.16
C VAL A 5 4.99 -59.27 -49.96
N PRO A 6 5.75 -58.17 -50.09
CA PRO A 6 6.31 -57.48 -48.93
C PRO A 6 5.25 -56.57 -48.30
N PHE A 7 5.08 -56.74 -46.98
CA PHE A 7 4.21 -55.96 -46.13
C PHE A 7 4.97 -54.71 -45.66
N TYR A 8 4.64 -53.52 -46.21
CA TYR A 8 5.19 -52.25 -45.75
C TYR A 8 4.44 -51.75 -44.53
N ILE A 9 5.09 -51.81 -43.36
CA ILE A 9 4.60 -51.18 -42.13
C ILE A 9 4.94 -49.69 -42.21
N ALA A 10 3.92 -48.84 -42.43
CA ALA A 10 4.04 -47.42 -42.35
C ALA A 10 4.01 -46.98 -40.87
N LEU A 11 5.16 -46.61 -40.31
CA LEU A 11 5.29 -46.07 -38.97
C LEU A 11 4.84 -44.60 -39.00
N ILE A 12 3.60 -44.33 -38.53
CA ILE A 12 3.10 -42.96 -38.36
C ILE A 12 3.68 -42.42 -37.08
N LEU A 13 4.73 -41.59 -37.15
CA LEU A 13 5.26 -40.79 -36.04
C LEU A 13 4.27 -39.67 -35.73
N PHE A 14 3.45 -39.89 -34.70
CA PHE A 14 2.57 -38.84 -34.15
C PHE A 14 3.44 -37.87 -33.33
N GLY A 15 3.91 -36.80 -33.97
CA GLY A 15 4.67 -35.75 -33.33
C GLY A 15 3.78 -35.01 -32.31
N LEU A 16 4.05 -35.19 -31.02
CA LEU A 16 3.40 -34.43 -29.97
C LEU A 16 3.86 -32.97 -30.09
N VAL A 17 3.02 -32.12 -30.68
CA VAL A 17 3.26 -30.65 -30.70
C VAL A 17 3.03 -30.12 -29.31
N PHE A 18 4.11 -29.89 -28.57
CA PHE A 18 4.10 -29.22 -27.29
C PHE A 18 3.84 -27.72 -27.54
N VAL A 19 2.58 -27.29 -27.48
CA VAL A 19 2.22 -25.87 -27.53
C VAL A 19 2.51 -25.29 -26.17
N PRO A 20 3.49 -24.36 -26.03
CA PRO A 20 3.71 -23.71 -24.76
C PRO A 20 2.46 -22.89 -24.42
N VAL A 21 1.78 -23.21 -23.33
CA VAL A 21 0.71 -22.38 -22.77
C VAL A 21 1.41 -21.15 -22.17
N ALA A 22 1.34 -20.02 -22.87
CA ALA A 22 1.75 -18.75 -22.30
C ALA A 22 0.74 -18.38 -21.21
N PHE A 23 1.11 -18.56 -19.94
CA PHE A 23 0.34 -18.01 -18.83
C PHE A 23 0.50 -16.49 -18.88
N GLY A 24 -0.58 -15.80 -19.22
CA GLY A 24 -0.63 -14.35 -19.13
C GLY A 24 -0.44 -13.89 -17.67
N VAL A 25 0.14 -12.70 -17.48
CA VAL A 25 0.27 -12.08 -16.16
C VAL A 25 -1.15 -11.81 -15.61
N THR A 26 -1.43 -12.24 -14.38
CA THR A 26 -2.72 -12.01 -13.72
C THR A 26 -2.56 -11.00 -12.57
N GLY A 27 -3.67 -10.36 -12.18
CA GLY A 27 -3.65 -9.43 -11.05
C GLY A 27 -3.21 -10.09 -9.73
N GLU A 28 -3.60 -11.35 -9.51
CA GLU A 28 -3.19 -12.13 -8.34
C GLU A 28 -1.71 -12.43 -8.35
N SER A 29 -1.12 -12.75 -9.51
CA SER A 29 0.31 -13.00 -9.61
C SER A 29 1.10 -11.72 -9.33
N VAL A 30 0.67 -10.57 -9.86
CA VAL A 30 1.30 -9.27 -9.57
C VAL A 30 1.16 -8.91 -8.11
N LEU A 31 -0.01 -9.14 -7.50
CA LEU A 31 -0.23 -8.88 -6.06
C LEU A 31 0.71 -9.71 -5.18
N THR A 32 0.95 -10.98 -5.57
CA THR A 32 1.90 -11.87 -4.89
C THR A 32 3.34 -11.35 -5.00
N GLU A 33 3.74 -10.89 -6.18
CA GLU A 33 5.07 -10.34 -6.40
C GLU A 33 5.28 -9.02 -5.62
N VAL A 34 4.26 -8.14 -5.59
CA VAL A 34 4.30 -6.93 -4.77
C VAL A 34 4.46 -7.28 -3.30
N GLN A 35 3.66 -8.24 -2.78
CA GLN A 35 3.77 -8.69 -1.39
C GLN A 35 5.17 -9.23 -1.09
N SER A 36 5.68 -10.14 -1.93
CA SER A 36 7.02 -10.71 -1.80
C SER A 36 8.11 -9.64 -1.83
N ARG A 37 7.97 -8.62 -2.68
CA ARG A 37 8.93 -7.51 -2.76
C ARG A 37 9.03 -6.75 -1.45
N TYR A 38 7.90 -6.38 -0.83
CA TYR A 38 7.90 -5.66 0.44
C TYR A 38 8.31 -6.56 1.62
N GLU A 39 7.97 -7.85 1.60
CA GLU A 39 8.45 -8.82 2.58
C GLU A 39 9.98 -9.02 2.56
N ASN A 40 10.62 -8.86 1.40
CA ASN A 40 12.07 -8.97 1.25
C ASN A 40 12.81 -7.61 1.35
N THR A 41 12.09 -6.51 1.56
CA THR A 41 12.67 -5.18 1.76
C THR A 41 12.84 -4.93 3.26
N SER A 42 14.07 -4.68 3.72
CA SER A 42 14.36 -4.38 5.13
C SER A 42 13.97 -2.96 5.52
N ASP A 43 14.25 -2.02 4.63
CA ASP A 43 13.94 -0.61 4.78
C ASP A 43 13.81 0.08 3.41
N LEU A 44 13.16 1.24 3.39
CA LEU A 44 12.88 2.02 2.20
C LEU A 44 12.92 3.51 2.53
N GLU A 45 13.47 4.30 1.61
CA GLU A 45 13.41 5.76 1.57
C GLU A 45 12.82 6.20 0.24
N ALA A 46 11.93 7.20 0.23
CA ALA A 46 11.45 7.85 -0.98
C ALA A 46 11.08 9.32 -0.71
N ASP A 47 11.16 10.16 -1.73
CA ASP A 47 10.42 11.41 -1.74
C ASP A 47 8.96 11.11 -2.07
N PHE A 48 8.02 11.91 -1.54
CA PHE A 48 6.61 11.74 -1.85
C PHE A 48 5.92 13.04 -2.21
N LEU A 49 4.91 12.91 -3.08
CA LEU A 49 3.91 13.94 -3.35
C LEU A 49 2.55 13.37 -2.96
N GLN A 50 1.81 14.10 -2.14
CA GLN A 50 0.48 13.69 -1.68
C GLN A 50 -0.57 14.72 -2.05
N GLU A 51 -1.74 14.25 -2.47
CA GLU A 51 -2.90 15.08 -2.75
C GLU A 51 -4.13 14.51 -2.04
N TYR A 52 -4.79 15.30 -1.21
CA TYR A 52 -6.11 14.98 -0.69
C TYR A 52 -7.16 15.65 -1.55
N ILE A 53 -8.00 14.84 -2.19
CA ILE A 53 -9.03 15.24 -3.14
C ILE A 53 -10.38 14.94 -2.49
N GLY A 54 -10.97 15.95 -1.84
CA GLY A 54 -12.30 15.82 -1.26
C GLY A 54 -13.39 15.88 -2.34
N LYS A 55 -14.40 15.01 -2.25
CA LYS A 55 -15.48 14.90 -3.22
C LYS A 55 -16.24 16.22 -3.47
N VAL A 56 -16.32 17.06 -2.44
CA VAL A 56 -17.00 18.38 -2.51
C VAL A 56 -16.03 19.55 -2.58
N MET A 57 -14.72 19.29 -2.52
CA MET A 57 -13.69 20.33 -2.50
C MET A 57 -13.33 20.76 -3.92
N LYS A 58 -13.26 22.07 -4.16
CA LYS A 58 -12.88 22.60 -5.48
C LYS A 58 -11.39 22.49 -5.80
N ARG A 59 -10.54 22.35 -4.80
CA ARG A 59 -9.08 22.26 -4.95
C ARG A 59 -8.52 21.18 -4.02
N PRO A 60 -7.58 20.33 -4.49
CA PRO A 60 -6.92 19.37 -3.64
C PRO A 60 -6.00 20.07 -2.65
N HIS A 61 -5.91 19.52 -1.43
CA HIS A 61 -4.83 19.85 -0.50
C HIS A 61 -3.61 19.05 -0.90
N LYS A 62 -2.45 19.72 -0.98
CA LYS A 62 -1.20 19.11 -1.39
C LYS A 62 -0.24 18.99 -0.22
N GLY A 63 0.49 17.90 -0.21
CA GLY A 63 1.59 17.64 0.72
C GLY A 63 2.78 17.07 -0.03
N GLU A 64 3.97 17.35 0.49
CA GLU A 64 5.19 16.77 -0.04
C GLU A 64 6.23 16.60 1.06
N GLY A 65 7.15 15.69 0.85
CA GLY A 65 8.17 15.44 1.84
C GLY A 65 9.02 14.22 1.53
N LYS A 66 9.56 13.64 2.59
CA LYS A 66 10.34 12.41 2.53
C LYS A 66 9.73 11.38 3.46
N VAL A 67 9.69 10.14 3.00
CA VAL A 67 9.18 9.00 3.77
C VAL A 67 10.24 7.95 3.94
N TYR A 68 10.22 7.30 5.11
CA TYR A 68 11.07 6.18 5.46
C TYR A 68 10.20 5.09 6.06
N PHE A 69 10.43 3.85 5.62
CA PHE A 69 9.85 2.65 6.21
C PHE A 69 10.95 1.68 6.62
N LYS A 70 10.75 0.99 7.73
CA LYS A 70 11.59 -0.10 8.17
C LYS A 70 10.71 -1.16 8.82
N LYS A 71 11.09 -2.44 8.67
CA LYS A 71 10.35 -3.56 9.27
C LYS A 71 10.07 -3.37 10.74
N LYS A 72 9.06 -4.11 11.24
CA LYS A 72 8.49 -4.02 12.59
C LYS A 72 7.69 -2.74 12.82
N GLY A 73 6.98 -2.25 11.78
CA GLY A 73 6.07 -1.12 11.89
C GLY A 73 6.75 0.23 12.11
N MET A 74 8.06 0.32 11.87
CA MET A 74 8.77 1.59 11.93
C MET A 74 8.53 2.41 10.68
N MET A 75 8.11 3.65 10.84
CA MET A 75 7.89 4.59 9.73
C MET A 75 8.18 6.02 10.16
N ARG A 76 8.53 6.85 9.17
CA ARG A 76 8.73 8.28 9.35
C ARG A 76 8.31 9.01 8.09
N TRP A 77 7.40 9.97 8.24
CA TRP A 77 6.99 10.89 7.21
C TRP A 77 7.39 12.30 7.65
N ASP A 78 8.35 12.88 6.97
CA ASP A 78 8.78 14.26 7.18
C ASP A 78 8.15 15.12 6.06
N TYR A 79 7.01 15.75 6.35
CA TYR A 79 6.38 16.68 5.43
C TYR A 79 7.14 18.01 5.44
N ARG A 80 7.45 18.52 4.26
CA ARG A 80 7.94 19.89 4.07
C ARG A 80 6.76 20.86 3.98
N VAL A 81 5.66 20.42 3.35
CA VAL A 81 4.41 21.17 3.20
C VAL A 81 3.24 20.17 3.41
N PRO A 82 2.36 20.45 4.40
CA PRO A 82 2.55 21.36 5.53
C PRO A 82 3.71 20.91 6.43
N ASN A 83 4.24 21.78 7.27
CA ASN A 83 5.31 21.41 8.21
C ASN A 83 4.76 20.50 9.30
N GLN A 84 4.93 19.18 9.14
CA GLN A 84 4.46 18.18 10.11
C GLN A 84 5.27 16.90 10.00
N LYS A 85 5.24 16.08 11.04
CA LYS A 85 5.94 14.79 11.07
C LYS A 85 5.03 13.70 11.62
N LEU A 86 5.03 12.56 10.95
CA LEU A 86 4.42 11.33 11.46
C LEU A 86 5.55 10.33 11.68
N ILE A 87 5.76 9.87 12.90
CA ILE A 87 6.88 8.99 13.25
C ILE A 87 6.36 7.82 14.06
N SER A 88 6.84 6.61 13.73
CA SER A 88 6.57 5.40 14.49
C SER A 88 7.87 4.62 14.73
N ASN A 89 8.08 4.20 15.97
CA ASN A 89 9.17 3.29 16.32
C ASN A 89 8.75 1.80 16.35
N GLY A 90 7.56 1.50 15.82
CA GLY A 90 6.97 0.15 15.87
C GLY A 90 6.08 -0.11 17.10
N GLN A 91 6.12 0.74 18.11
CA GLN A 91 5.28 0.65 19.33
C GLN A 91 4.43 1.90 19.51
N THR A 92 5.05 3.07 19.43
CA THR A 92 4.43 4.38 19.61
C THR A 92 4.42 5.13 18.30
N LEU A 93 3.31 5.78 18.00
CA LEU A 93 3.11 6.70 16.90
C LEU A 93 3.03 8.12 17.44
N TRP A 94 3.80 9.02 16.87
CA TRP A 94 3.77 10.46 17.12
C TRP A 94 3.37 11.19 15.85
N PHE A 95 2.37 12.06 15.94
CA PHE A 95 2.06 13.04 14.92
C PHE A 95 2.36 14.42 15.47
N TYR A 96 3.41 15.05 14.98
CA TYR A 96 3.91 16.34 15.44
C TYR A 96 3.56 17.45 14.44
N GLN A 97 2.93 18.49 14.95
CA GLN A 97 2.59 19.71 14.23
C GLN A 97 3.37 20.88 14.87
N PRO A 98 4.56 21.22 14.32
CA PRO A 98 5.42 22.27 14.88
C PRO A 98 4.74 23.63 14.99
N ASP A 99 3.96 24.02 13.98
CA ASP A 99 3.33 25.33 13.89
C ASP A 99 2.26 25.53 14.97
N GLU A 100 1.68 24.44 15.48
CA GLU A 100 0.70 24.43 16.58
C GLU A 100 1.34 24.03 17.91
N ASN A 101 2.62 23.64 17.88
CA ASN A 101 3.38 23.12 19.03
C ASN A 101 2.68 21.95 19.72
N GLN A 102 2.06 21.05 18.93
CA GLN A 102 1.27 19.92 19.41
C GLN A 102 1.85 18.59 18.94
N VAL A 103 1.78 17.58 19.82
CA VAL A 103 2.14 16.18 19.53
C VAL A 103 0.98 15.27 19.91
N PHE A 104 0.42 14.62 18.89
CA PHE A 104 -0.55 13.55 19.11
C PHE A 104 0.19 12.23 19.26
N VAL A 105 -0.16 11.46 20.30
CA VAL A 105 0.48 10.19 20.62
C VAL A 105 -0.54 9.06 20.59
N SER A 106 -0.18 7.94 19.93
CA SER A 106 -0.99 6.72 19.90
C SER A 106 -0.10 5.47 19.99
N GLU A 107 -0.70 4.34 20.31
CA GLU A 107 -0.06 3.03 20.14
C GLU A 107 -0.18 2.58 18.68
N VAL A 108 0.94 2.14 18.08
CA VAL A 108 0.97 1.65 16.69
C VAL A 108 -0.03 0.52 16.47
N ALA A 109 -0.14 -0.41 17.43
CA ALA A 109 -1.08 -1.53 17.34
C ALA A 109 -2.55 -1.10 17.16
N LYS A 110 -2.94 0.06 17.66
CA LYS A 110 -4.30 0.62 17.47
C LYS A 110 -4.49 1.15 16.06
N VAL A 111 -3.49 1.84 15.53
CA VAL A 111 -3.54 2.43 14.17
C VAL A 111 -3.40 1.36 13.09
N LEU A 112 -2.52 0.38 13.28
CA LEU A 112 -2.31 -0.72 12.31
C LEU A 112 -3.44 -1.76 12.31
N LYS A 113 -4.26 -1.84 13.39
CA LYS A 113 -5.47 -2.68 13.39
C LYS A 113 -6.44 -2.32 12.27
N GLU A 114 -6.46 -1.09 11.83
CA GLU A 114 -7.31 -0.62 10.73
C GLU A 114 -6.83 -1.07 9.33
N LYS A 115 -5.87 -2.01 9.26
CA LYS A 115 -5.37 -2.60 7.99
C LYS A 115 -5.14 -1.56 6.89
N THR A 116 -4.54 -0.44 7.28
CA THR A 116 -4.32 0.68 6.37
C THR A 116 -3.25 0.33 5.32
N PRO A 117 -3.26 0.98 4.14
CA PRO A 117 -2.18 0.85 3.16
C PRO A 117 -0.80 1.16 3.73
N LEU A 118 -0.71 2.01 4.76
CA LEU A 118 0.53 2.31 5.48
C LEU A 118 1.11 1.09 6.20
N ALA A 119 0.24 0.21 6.76
CA ALA A 119 0.68 -1.04 7.40
C ALA A 119 1.41 -1.95 6.41
N PHE A 120 0.89 -2.08 5.17
CA PHE A 120 1.52 -2.86 4.12
C PHE A 120 2.91 -2.29 3.76
N LEU A 121 3.02 -0.97 3.53
CA LEU A 121 4.29 -0.32 3.20
C LEU A 121 5.32 -0.44 4.33
N ALA A 122 4.86 -0.50 5.58
CA ALA A 122 5.71 -0.74 6.76
C ALA A 122 6.02 -2.24 6.99
N GLY A 123 5.57 -3.14 6.09
CA GLY A 123 5.81 -4.59 6.18
C GLY A 123 4.95 -5.34 7.18
N GLU A 124 3.86 -4.74 7.68
CA GLU A 124 2.95 -5.33 8.67
C GLU A 124 1.62 -5.84 8.08
N GLY A 125 1.28 -5.45 6.85
CA GLY A 125 0.07 -5.85 6.14
C GLY A 125 0.29 -7.05 5.21
N ASN A 126 -0.81 -7.72 4.85
CA ASN A 126 -0.81 -8.75 3.81
C ASN A 126 -1.92 -8.46 2.80
N LEU A 127 -1.52 -8.11 1.57
CA LEU A 127 -2.44 -7.66 0.52
C LEU A 127 -3.48 -8.75 0.18
N SER A 128 -3.06 -9.98 -0.02
CA SER A 128 -3.95 -11.08 -0.40
C SER A 128 -4.87 -11.53 0.75
N ARG A 129 -4.39 -11.44 2.01
CA ARG A 129 -5.19 -11.75 3.18
C ARG A 129 -6.25 -10.69 3.45
N ASP A 130 -5.86 -9.41 3.35
CA ASP A 130 -6.65 -8.29 3.83
C ASP A 130 -7.54 -7.66 2.76
N PHE A 131 -7.22 -7.91 1.47
CA PHE A 131 -7.93 -7.33 0.32
C PHE A 131 -8.42 -8.38 -0.67
N SER A 132 -9.47 -8.01 -1.42
CA SER A 132 -9.96 -8.71 -2.60
C SER A 132 -9.58 -7.90 -3.85
N LEU A 133 -9.12 -8.57 -4.90
CA LEU A 133 -8.86 -7.94 -6.19
C LEU A 133 -10.19 -7.53 -6.83
N LEU A 134 -10.34 -6.26 -7.20
CA LEU A 134 -11.48 -5.72 -7.93
C LEU A 134 -11.20 -5.63 -9.43
N ASN A 135 -10.00 -5.14 -9.77
CA ASN A 135 -9.62 -4.90 -11.15
C ASN A 135 -8.10 -4.98 -11.31
N PHE A 136 -7.68 -5.39 -12.50
CA PHE A 136 -6.29 -5.44 -12.90
C PHE A 136 -6.17 -4.96 -14.35
N ASN A 137 -5.28 -4.01 -14.58
CA ASN A 137 -4.94 -3.52 -15.90
C ASN A 137 -3.42 -3.46 -16.06
N GLU A 138 -2.98 -3.82 -17.24
CA GLU A 138 -1.60 -3.65 -17.67
C GLU A 138 -1.51 -2.40 -18.56
N SER A 139 -0.74 -1.39 -18.14
CA SER A 139 -0.47 -0.25 -19.00
C SER A 139 0.54 -0.66 -20.08
N VAL A 140 0.17 -0.44 -21.35
CA VAL A 140 0.99 -0.73 -22.54
C VAL A 140 1.34 0.60 -23.23
N SER A 141 1.80 1.58 -22.49
CA SER A 141 2.29 2.81 -23.10
C SER A 141 3.82 2.78 -23.18
N GLN A 142 4.39 3.27 -24.27
CA GLN A 142 5.85 3.35 -24.45
C GLN A 142 6.58 4.21 -23.39
N LYS A 143 5.82 4.96 -22.58
CA LYS A 143 6.37 5.85 -21.54
C LYS A 143 6.07 5.38 -20.12
N GLU A 144 5.12 4.44 -19.94
CA GLU A 144 4.63 4.04 -18.62
C GLU A 144 4.47 2.52 -18.58
N ASP A 145 5.47 1.86 -18.00
CA ASP A 145 5.53 0.41 -17.89
C ASP A 145 5.12 0.00 -16.47
N HIS A 146 3.80 0.02 -16.20
CA HIS A 146 3.26 -0.27 -14.88
C HIS A 146 2.00 -1.14 -14.92
N TYR A 147 1.72 -1.80 -13.79
CA TYR A 147 0.43 -2.43 -13.51
C TYR A 147 -0.45 -1.49 -12.70
N LEU A 148 -1.75 -1.52 -12.97
CA LEU A 148 -2.77 -0.89 -12.15
C LEU A 148 -3.59 -1.99 -11.46
N ILE A 149 -3.62 -1.99 -10.12
CA ILE A 149 -4.35 -2.96 -9.30
C ILE A 149 -5.35 -2.20 -8.46
N GLU A 150 -6.63 -2.56 -8.52
CA GLU A 150 -7.66 -2.04 -7.63
C GLU A 150 -8.10 -3.13 -6.65
N LEU A 151 -8.15 -2.76 -5.38
CA LEU A 151 -8.38 -3.64 -4.25
C LEU A 151 -9.53 -3.11 -3.38
N ALA A 152 -10.38 -4.01 -2.87
CA ALA A 152 -11.33 -3.69 -1.80
C ALA A 152 -10.89 -4.36 -0.49
N PRO A 153 -10.97 -3.69 0.66
CA PRO A 153 -10.74 -4.34 1.94
C PRO A 153 -11.81 -5.42 2.16
N LYS A 154 -11.40 -6.60 2.62
CA LYS A 154 -12.34 -7.71 2.94
C LYS A 154 -13.21 -7.38 4.15
N GLU A 155 -12.70 -6.56 5.06
CA GLU A 155 -13.44 -6.06 6.21
C GLU A 155 -13.78 -4.57 5.96
N PRO A 156 -15.05 -4.16 6.07
CA PRO A 156 -15.46 -2.77 5.87
C PRO A 156 -14.74 -1.83 6.83
N GLN A 157 -14.25 -0.70 6.28
CA GLN A 157 -13.55 0.35 7.02
C GLN A 157 -14.04 1.72 6.55
N ALA A 158 -14.28 2.65 7.48
CA ALA A 158 -14.71 4.00 7.12
C ALA A 158 -13.64 4.78 6.36
N ALA A 159 -12.37 4.59 6.74
CA ALA A 159 -11.23 5.27 6.16
C ALA A 159 -10.72 4.65 4.85
N LEU A 160 -11.20 3.45 4.48
CA LEU A 160 -10.73 2.72 3.30
C LEU A 160 -11.85 1.89 2.68
N SER A 161 -12.41 2.38 1.58
CA SER A 161 -13.40 1.65 0.76
C SER A 161 -12.77 0.97 -0.46
N LYS A 162 -11.71 1.58 -1.00
CA LYS A 162 -10.94 1.07 -2.15
C LYS A 162 -9.49 1.55 -2.07
N LEU A 163 -8.57 0.69 -2.48
CA LEU A 163 -7.17 0.99 -2.69
C LEU A 163 -6.81 0.77 -4.15
N SER A 164 -6.20 1.75 -4.82
CA SER A 164 -5.65 1.59 -6.16
C SER A 164 -4.13 1.75 -6.10
N LEU A 165 -3.42 0.78 -6.62
CA LEU A 165 -1.95 0.76 -6.66
C LEU A 165 -1.46 0.82 -8.10
N THR A 166 -0.57 1.77 -8.39
CA THR A 166 0.25 1.77 -9.59
C THR A 166 1.60 1.14 -9.23
N VAL A 167 1.96 0.07 -9.92
CA VAL A 167 3.11 -0.78 -9.59
C VAL A 167 4.08 -0.84 -10.76
N ASP A 168 5.35 -0.60 -10.53
CA ASP A 168 6.41 -0.73 -11.52
C ASP A 168 6.57 -2.21 -11.95
N LYS A 169 6.53 -2.49 -13.25
CA LYS A 169 6.58 -3.86 -13.80
C LYS A 169 7.90 -4.59 -13.55
N LYS A 170 9.00 -3.85 -13.41
CA LYS A 170 10.33 -4.44 -13.26
C LYS A 170 10.68 -4.71 -11.80
N THR A 171 10.31 -3.78 -10.94
CA THR A 171 10.73 -3.79 -9.55
C THR A 171 9.64 -4.26 -8.60
N TYR A 172 8.37 -4.23 -9.02
CA TYR A 172 7.18 -4.48 -8.20
C TYR A 172 7.04 -3.54 -6.99
N TYR A 173 7.74 -2.39 -7.00
CA TYR A 173 7.48 -1.33 -6.03
C TYR A 173 6.28 -0.48 -6.44
N VAL A 174 5.56 -0.01 -5.43
CA VAL A 174 4.43 0.90 -5.61
C VAL A 174 4.96 2.29 -5.97
N LEU A 175 4.53 2.78 -7.14
CA LEU A 175 4.82 4.13 -7.63
C LEU A 175 3.77 5.13 -7.13
N GLN A 176 2.51 4.69 -7.01
CA GLN A 176 1.41 5.50 -6.52
C GLN A 176 0.40 4.64 -5.77
N ALA A 177 -0.13 5.17 -4.68
CA ALA A 177 -1.24 4.61 -3.94
C ALA A 177 -2.37 5.64 -3.83
N ASP A 178 -3.58 5.28 -4.30
CA ASP A 178 -4.79 6.07 -4.17
C ASP A 178 -5.71 5.37 -3.15
N VAL A 179 -5.92 5.99 -2.02
CA VAL A 179 -6.79 5.52 -0.93
C VAL A 179 -8.13 6.23 -1.02
N PHE A 180 -9.19 5.49 -1.22
CA PHE A 180 -10.56 6.01 -1.26
C PHE A 180 -11.24 5.72 0.07
N ASP A 181 -11.83 6.73 0.70
CA ASP A 181 -12.67 6.54 1.88
C ASP A 181 -14.14 6.22 1.53
N ALA A 182 -14.96 5.93 2.54
CA ALA A 182 -16.37 5.62 2.36
C ALA A 182 -17.21 6.82 1.84
N LEU A 183 -16.72 8.05 2.00
CA LEU A 183 -17.37 9.26 1.52
C LEU A 183 -16.99 9.58 0.07
N GLY A 184 -15.99 8.87 -0.49
CA GLY A 184 -15.49 9.05 -1.85
C GLY A 184 -14.41 10.13 -1.96
N ASN A 185 -13.80 10.55 -0.84
CA ASN A 185 -12.58 11.33 -0.90
C ASN A 185 -11.39 10.43 -1.28
N VAL A 186 -10.36 11.02 -1.86
CA VAL A 186 -9.16 10.29 -2.32
C VAL A 186 -7.91 10.91 -1.71
N THR A 187 -7.10 10.10 -1.06
CA THR A 187 -5.72 10.44 -0.73
C THR A 187 -4.79 9.75 -1.73
N ARG A 188 -4.19 10.53 -2.60
CA ARG A 188 -3.23 10.07 -3.60
C ARG A 188 -1.82 10.33 -3.10
N THR A 189 -0.99 9.30 -3.08
CA THR A 189 0.43 9.43 -2.72
C THR A 189 1.29 8.84 -3.83
N ARG A 190 2.20 9.63 -4.40
CA ARG A 190 3.23 9.21 -5.35
C ARG A 190 4.56 9.10 -4.64
N PHE A 191 5.29 8.04 -4.92
CA PHE A 191 6.65 7.81 -4.42
C PHE A 191 7.65 8.06 -5.56
N ILE A 192 8.70 8.81 -5.25
CA ILE A 192 9.71 9.27 -6.20
C ILE A 192 11.08 8.87 -5.64
N ASP A 193 11.99 8.46 -6.52
CA ASP A 193 13.36 8.10 -6.16
C ASP A 193 13.45 7.09 -5.00
N THR A 194 12.60 6.06 -5.07
CA THR A 194 12.56 4.99 -4.06
C THR A 194 13.88 4.24 -4.00
N LYS A 195 14.48 4.21 -2.81
CA LYS A 195 15.69 3.45 -2.50
C LYS A 195 15.36 2.45 -1.41
N THR A 196 15.99 1.27 -1.46
CA THR A 196 15.69 0.16 -0.55
C THR A 196 16.95 -0.48 0.00
N ASN A 197 16.82 -1.14 1.16
CA ASN A 197 17.89 -1.89 1.80
C ASN A 197 19.13 -1.01 2.11
N LEU A 198 18.90 0.19 2.63
CA LEU A 198 19.89 1.21 2.95
C LEU A 198 20.54 1.02 4.32
N THR A 199 20.04 0.08 5.12
CA THR A 199 20.44 -0.14 6.52
C THR A 199 20.18 1.09 7.37
N LEU A 200 18.93 1.63 7.29
CA LEU A 200 18.53 2.82 8.05
C LEU A 200 18.68 2.57 9.56
N PRO A 201 19.27 3.50 10.33
CA PRO A 201 19.43 3.33 11.76
C PRO A 201 18.09 3.46 12.50
N ASP A 202 17.89 2.68 13.57
CA ASP A 202 16.64 2.73 14.37
C ASP A 202 16.43 4.09 15.04
N SER A 203 17.49 4.86 15.27
CA SER A 203 17.42 6.23 15.79
C SER A 203 16.64 7.18 14.89
N LEU A 204 16.59 6.92 13.58
CA LEU A 204 15.78 7.69 12.63
C LEU A 204 14.27 7.64 12.98
N PHE A 205 13.83 6.56 13.60
CA PHE A 205 12.43 6.30 13.95
C PHE A 205 12.11 6.63 15.42
N GLN A 206 13.04 7.25 16.14
CA GLN A 206 12.78 7.77 17.49
C GLN A 206 12.38 9.25 17.41
N PHE A 207 11.48 9.64 18.31
CA PHE A 207 11.03 11.01 18.41
C PHE A 207 11.12 11.49 19.86
N THR A 208 11.80 12.61 20.04
CA THR A 208 11.83 13.31 21.32
C THR A 208 10.86 14.48 21.26
N ILE A 209 9.88 14.48 22.15
CA ILE A 209 8.89 15.55 22.23
C ILE A 209 9.60 16.86 22.58
N PRO A 210 9.43 17.92 21.78
CA PRO A 210 10.06 19.22 22.07
C PRO A 210 9.58 19.79 23.41
N PRO A 211 10.46 20.50 24.16
CA PRO A 211 10.05 21.18 25.38
C PRO A 211 8.90 22.16 25.12
N GLY A 212 7.86 22.10 25.97
CA GLY A 212 6.70 22.96 25.90
C GLY A 212 5.65 22.57 24.85
N ALA A 213 5.84 21.49 24.10
CA ALA A 213 4.81 21.00 23.21
C ALA A 213 3.64 20.38 24.00
N GLU A 214 2.42 20.68 23.57
CA GLU A 214 1.21 20.06 24.13
C GLU A 214 1.11 18.61 23.66
N VAL A 215 0.96 17.68 24.60
CA VAL A 215 0.85 16.25 24.31
C VAL A 215 -0.60 15.81 24.40
N LEU A 216 -1.15 15.39 23.28
CA LEU A 216 -2.53 14.93 23.13
C LEU A 216 -2.55 13.43 22.82
N LYS A 217 -3.50 12.69 23.42
CA LYS A 217 -3.76 11.31 23.01
C LYS A 217 -4.67 11.31 21.79
N MET A 218 -4.31 10.57 20.73
CA MET A 218 -5.25 10.30 19.67
C MET A 218 -6.44 9.53 20.28
N GLN A 219 -7.62 10.14 20.24
CA GLN A 219 -8.85 9.46 20.61
C GLN A 219 -9.27 8.57 19.43
N GLU A 220 -9.63 7.33 19.73
CA GLU A 220 -10.35 6.51 18.75
C GLU A 220 -11.64 7.27 18.36
N PRO A 221 -12.07 7.24 17.09
CA PRO A 221 -13.39 7.73 16.73
C PRO A 221 -14.39 7.00 17.63
N SER A 222 -15.00 7.71 18.58
CA SER A 222 -16.01 7.14 19.46
C SER A 222 -17.12 6.57 18.58
N ALA A 223 -17.41 5.28 18.73
CA ALA A 223 -18.59 4.68 18.13
C ALA A 223 -19.81 5.57 18.48
N PRO A 224 -20.76 5.78 17.54
CA PRO A 224 -21.95 6.57 17.79
C PRO A 224 -22.62 6.03 19.06
N GLN A 225 -22.68 6.84 20.13
CA GLN A 225 -23.40 6.44 21.33
C GLN A 225 -24.87 6.22 20.96
N PRO A 226 -25.47 5.07 21.26
CA PRO A 226 -26.89 4.89 21.04
C PRO A 226 -27.63 5.96 21.83
N GLY A 227 -28.47 6.74 21.11
CA GLY A 227 -29.11 7.94 21.57
C GLY A 227 -29.69 7.80 22.98
N ARG A 228 -29.30 8.70 23.87
CA ARG A 228 -30.00 8.95 25.13
C ARG A 228 -31.46 9.26 24.75
N LYS A 229 -32.36 8.31 25.04
CA LYS A 229 -33.80 8.56 25.04
C LYS A 229 -34.03 9.72 26.01
N GLY A 230 -34.46 10.87 25.47
CA GLY A 230 -34.92 11.97 26.27
C GLY A 230 -36.08 11.49 27.13
N THR A 231 -35.92 11.55 28.45
CA THR A 231 -37.03 11.50 29.39
C THR A 231 -37.71 12.84 29.31
N GLU A 232 -38.79 12.91 28.52
CA GLU A 232 -39.79 13.97 28.68
C GLU A 232 -40.46 13.78 30.06
N LYS A 233 -40.43 14.87 30.83
CA LYS A 233 -41.36 15.12 31.93
C LYS A 233 -42.23 16.33 31.57
#